data_8f73a3003b5e50ead6649426ad88f758
#
_entry.id   8f73a3003b5e50ead6649426ad88f758
#
_cell.length_a   1.000
_cell.length_b   1.000
_cell.length_c   1.000
_cell.angle_alpha   90.00
_cell.angle_beta   90.00
_cell.angle_gamma   90.00
#
_symmetry.space_group_name_H-M   'P 1'
#
loop_
_entity.id
_entity.type
_entity.pdbx_description
1 polymer ?
#
loop_
_entity_poly.entity_id
_entity_poly.type
_entity_poly.pdbx_seq_one_letter_code
_entity_poly.pdbx_strand_id
1 'polypeptide(L)'
;MEERPSVRSESSGPVTTIILDRPDRRNAIDRPTGRALAAAFRAFDGDHGARVAVLWGANGTFCAGADLKAVAAGPTKRRLLYGDGPMGPTRLRLSKPVIAAVSGYAVAGGFELALWCDLRVFEEDAVMGVFNRRWGIPLIDGGTVRLPTLVGLGRALDLILTGRPVDAREAERIGLASRVVPRGRARPEAEALAATIAAFPPNAVGCDRRSAYESLGAKLPAALRREHALGVASFNTGEAVAGAQRFASGAGRHGKF
;
A
#
# COMPACT_ATOMS: atom_id res chain seq x y z
N MET A 1 -22.39 -10.55 -22.90
CA MET A 1 -21.65 -9.44 -22.25
C MET A 1 -20.48 -10.07 -21.54
N GLU A 2 -19.25 -9.80 -21.97
CA GLU A 2 -18.07 -10.23 -21.21
C GLU A 2 -18.08 -9.57 -19.84
N GLU A 3 -17.92 -10.35 -18.81
CA GLU A 3 -17.90 -9.88 -17.43
C GLU A 3 -16.63 -9.05 -17.22
N ARG A 4 -16.78 -7.77 -16.91
CA ARG A 4 -15.65 -6.86 -16.69
C ARG A 4 -14.78 -7.38 -15.54
N PRO A 5 -13.45 -7.50 -15.72
CA PRO A 5 -12.59 -8.05 -14.70
C PRO A 5 -12.59 -7.14 -13.45
N SER A 6 -12.76 -7.75 -12.27
CA SER A 6 -12.80 -7.04 -10.98
C SER A 6 -11.46 -6.42 -10.58
N VAL A 7 -10.37 -6.87 -11.19
CA VAL A 7 -9.00 -6.35 -11.03
C VAL A 7 -8.34 -6.29 -12.38
N ARG A 8 -7.71 -5.17 -12.69
CA ARG A 8 -6.90 -4.99 -13.91
C ARG A 8 -5.63 -4.23 -13.60
N SER A 9 -4.64 -4.33 -14.46
CA SER A 9 -3.37 -3.63 -14.35
C SER A 9 -3.10 -2.80 -15.59
N GLU A 10 -2.59 -1.60 -15.39
CA GLU A 10 -2.15 -0.68 -16.43
C GLU A 10 -0.68 -0.32 -16.15
N SER A 11 0.18 -0.37 -17.18
CA SER A 11 1.60 -0.02 -17.02
C SER A 11 1.93 1.23 -17.81
N SER A 12 2.71 2.12 -17.19
CA SER A 12 3.28 3.32 -17.81
C SER A 12 4.76 3.40 -17.43
N GLY A 13 5.63 2.94 -18.34
CA GLY A 13 7.04 2.76 -18.03
C GLY A 13 7.26 1.86 -16.80
N PRO A 14 8.02 2.31 -15.80
CA PRO A 14 8.30 1.51 -14.60
C PRO A 14 7.18 1.53 -13.54
N VAL A 15 6.06 2.20 -13.79
CA VAL A 15 4.92 2.31 -12.87
C VAL A 15 3.81 1.38 -13.32
N THR A 16 3.30 0.55 -12.41
CA THR A 16 2.15 -0.33 -12.62
C THR A 16 0.99 0.11 -11.74
N THR A 17 -0.13 0.53 -12.34
CA THR A 17 -1.36 0.83 -11.61
C THR A 17 -2.26 -0.40 -11.58
N ILE A 18 -2.47 -0.95 -10.38
CA ILE A 18 -3.39 -2.06 -10.11
C ILE A 18 -4.72 -1.47 -9.68
N ILE A 19 -5.78 -1.83 -10.39
CA ILE A 19 -7.08 -1.18 -10.30
C ILE A 19 -8.13 -2.17 -9.80
N LEU A 20 -8.79 -1.83 -8.68
CA LEU A 20 -10.03 -2.47 -8.25
C LEU A 20 -11.19 -1.85 -9.02
N ASP A 21 -12.01 -2.67 -9.68
CA ASP A 21 -13.09 -2.21 -10.54
C ASP A 21 -14.38 -3.03 -10.34
N ARG A 22 -15.02 -2.81 -9.19
CA ARG A 22 -16.32 -3.38 -8.81
C ARG A 22 -17.28 -2.27 -8.38
N PRO A 23 -17.74 -1.42 -9.31
CA PRO A 23 -18.53 -0.21 -8.99
C PRO A 23 -19.81 -0.54 -8.20
N ASP A 24 -20.53 -1.59 -8.58
CA ASP A 24 -21.78 -2.02 -7.95
C ASP A 24 -21.61 -2.52 -6.52
N ARG A 25 -20.39 -2.72 -6.08
CA ARG A 25 -19.99 -3.18 -4.75
C ARG A 25 -19.10 -2.19 -4.02
N ARG A 26 -18.92 -0.97 -4.54
CA ARG A 26 -17.99 0.03 -3.98
C ARG A 26 -16.60 -0.56 -3.75
N ASN A 27 -16.12 -1.37 -4.71
CA ASN A 27 -14.85 -2.06 -4.65
C ASN A 27 -14.67 -2.99 -3.42
N ALA A 28 -15.77 -3.50 -2.85
CA ALA A 28 -15.70 -4.52 -1.81
C ALA A 28 -15.11 -5.82 -2.37
N ILE A 29 -14.33 -6.51 -1.54
CA ILE A 29 -13.54 -7.67 -1.94
C ILE A 29 -14.21 -8.97 -1.48
N ASP A 30 -14.55 -9.80 -2.46
CA ASP A 30 -14.87 -11.21 -2.29
C ASP A 30 -13.64 -12.09 -2.58
N ARG A 31 -13.82 -13.41 -2.52
CA ARG A 31 -12.72 -14.35 -2.71
C ARG A 31 -12.08 -14.31 -4.10
N PRO A 32 -12.83 -14.30 -5.20
CA PRO A 32 -12.25 -14.18 -6.54
C PRO A 32 -11.44 -12.90 -6.67
N THR A 33 -11.99 -11.76 -6.24
CA THR A 33 -11.34 -10.44 -6.30
C THR A 33 -10.06 -10.42 -5.45
N GLY A 34 -10.07 -10.95 -4.22
CA GLY A 34 -8.87 -11.00 -3.39
C GLY A 34 -7.76 -11.85 -4.02
N ARG A 35 -8.11 -12.99 -4.65
CA ARG A 35 -7.13 -13.81 -5.39
C ARG A 35 -6.57 -13.08 -6.60
N ALA A 36 -7.42 -12.42 -7.38
CA ALA A 36 -7.00 -11.65 -8.55
C ALA A 36 -6.07 -10.50 -8.14
N LEU A 37 -6.39 -9.81 -7.03
CA LEU A 37 -5.56 -8.73 -6.52
C LEU A 37 -4.18 -9.24 -6.05
N ALA A 38 -4.14 -10.34 -5.30
CA ALA A 38 -2.87 -10.96 -4.89
C ALA A 38 -2.05 -11.44 -6.09
N ALA A 39 -2.69 -12.00 -7.11
CA ALA A 39 -2.03 -12.42 -8.35
C ALA A 39 -1.45 -11.22 -9.12
N ALA A 40 -2.19 -10.11 -9.22
CA ALA A 40 -1.72 -8.89 -9.86
C ALA A 40 -0.47 -8.31 -9.16
N PHE A 41 -0.44 -8.30 -7.82
CA PHE A 41 0.73 -7.86 -7.08
C PHE A 41 1.92 -8.80 -7.19
N ARG A 42 1.72 -10.11 -7.29
CA ARG A 42 2.81 -11.05 -7.58
C ARG A 42 3.37 -10.87 -8.98
N ALA A 43 2.51 -10.68 -9.97
CA ALA A 43 2.94 -10.38 -11.34
C ALA A 43 3.77 -9.09 -11.39
N PHE A 44 3.31 -8.03 -10.72
CA PHE A 44 4.06 -6.78 -10.57
C PHE A 44 5.43 -7.00 -9.89
N ASP A 45 5.48 -7.75 -8.79
CA ASP A 45 6.73 -7.97 -8.05
C ASP A 45 7.73 -8.79 -8.86
N GLY A 46 7.27 -9.73 -9.69
CA GLY A 46 8.07 -10.55 -10.60
C GLY A 46 8.46 -9.86 -11.92
N ASP A 47 7.86 -8.74 -12.29
CA ASP A 47 8.16 -8.02 -13.54
C ASP A 47 9.43 -7.16 -13.40
N HIS A 48 10.51 -7.50 -14.06
CA HIS A 48 11.77 -6.76 -14.02
C HIS A 48 11.69 -5.33 -14.57
N GLY A 49 10.72 -5.02 -15.43
CA GLY A 49 10.48 -3.68 -15.95
C GLY A 49 9.73 -2.77 -14.98
N ALA A 50 8.93 -3.33 -14.07
CA ALA A 50 8.15 -2.60 -13.08
C ALA A 50 8.98 -2.26 -11.83
N ARG A 51 8.83 -1.07 -11.29
CA ARG A 51 9.57 -0.59 -10.11
C ARG A 51 8.68 -0.16 -8.95
N VAL A 52 7.54 0.46 -9.22
CA VAL A 52 6.59 0.94 -8.20
C VAL A 52 5.18 0.62 -8.64
N ALA A 53 4.33 0.16 -7.71
CA ALA A 53 2.92 -0.01 -7.97
C ALA A 53 2.09 1.12 -7.36
N VAL A 54 0.98 1.44 -8.02
CA VAL A 54 -0.12 2.23 -7.48
C VAL A 54 -1.33 1.32 -7.35
N LEU A 55 -1.95 1.29 -6.18
CA LEU A 55 -3.26 0.65 -5.97
C LEU A 55 -4.33 1.71 -5.95
N TRP A 56 -5.30 1.58 -6.83
CA TRP A 56 -6.41 2.53 -6.97
C TRP A 56 -7.75 1.80 -7.09
N GLY A 57 -8.79 2.38 -6.49
CA GLY A 57 -10.17 1.94 -6.69
C GLY A 57 -10.88 2.81 -7.71
N ALA A 58 -11.38 2.19 -8.78
CA ALA A 58 -12.15 2.91 -9.79
C ALA A 58 -13.49 3.42 -9.24
N ASN A 59 -14.08 4.38 -9.94
CA ASN A 59 -15.42 4.90 -9.69
C ASN A 59 -15.57 5.62 -8.32
N GLY A 60 -14.54 6.35 -7.87
CA GLY A 60 -14.62 7.27 -6.74
C GLY A 60 -14.70 6.62 -5.36
N THR A 61 -14.34 5.36 -5.24
CA THR A 61 -14.21 4.66 -3.96
C THR A 61 -12.99 3.75 -3.99
N PHE A 62 -12.09 3.90 -3.03
CA PHE A 62 -10.92 3.04 -2.96
C PHE A 62 -11.32 1.58 -2.69
N CYS A 63 -11.93 1.30 -1.52
CA CYS A 63 -12.41 -0.04 -1.18
C CYS A 63 -13.29 0.00 0.07
N ALA A 64 -14.48 -0.59 0.00
CA ALA A 64 -15.43 -0.69 1.12
C ALA A 64 -15.15 -1.88 2.07
N GLY A 65 -14.07 -2.63 1.86
CA GLY A 65 -13.70 -3.78 2.68
C GLY A 65 -14.21 -5.11 2.13
N ALA A 66 -14.45 -6.07 3.01
CA ALA A 66 -14.98 -7.38 2.62
C ALA A 66 -16.42 -7.26 2.08
N ASP A 67 -16.74 -8.01 1.03
CA ASP A 67 -18.12 -8.12 0.52
C ASP A 67 -18.99 -8.85 1.55
N LEU A 68 -19.84 -8.09 2.25
CA LEU A 68 -20.68 -8.61 3.34
C LEU A 68 -21.69 -9.66 2.87
N LYS A 69 -22.13 -9.61 1.60
CA LYS A 69 -22.98 -10.67 1.03
C LYS A 69 -22.21 -11.99 0.91
N ALA A 70 -20.94 -11.91 0.50
CA ALA A 70 -20.08 -13.07 0.45
C ALA A 70 -19.71 -13.60 1.85
N VAL A 71 -19.60 -12.70 2.85
CA VAL A 71 -19.39 -13.10 4.25
C VAL A 71 -20.63 -13.80 4.81
N ALA A 72 -21.83 -13.28 4.57
CA ALA A 72 -23.10 -13.86 5.02
C ALA A 72 -23.39 -15.24 4.41
N ALA A 73 -22.89 -15.53 3.21
CA ALA A 73 -23.03 -16.83 2.56
C ALA A 73 -22.24 -17.96 3.26
N GLY A 74 -21.52 -17.66 4.34
CA GLY A 74 -20.88 -18.63 5.23
C GLY A 74 -19.35 -18.63 5.20
N PRO A 75 -18.72 -18.93 6.34
CA PRO A 75 -17.28 -18.92 6.46
C PRO A 75 -16.65 -20.18 5.87
N THR A 76 -15.62 -20.01 5.09
CA THR A 76 -14.61 -21.05 4.94
C THR A 76 -13.52 -20.80 6.00
N LYS A 77 -13.62 -21.43 7.18
CA LYS A 77 -12.66 -21.30 8.31
C LYS A 77 -11.19 -21.41 7.87
N ARG A 78 -10.90 -22.30 6.93
CA ARG A 78 -9.55 -22.50 6.38
C ARG A 78 -8.98 -21.28 5.65
N ARG A 79 -9.82 -20.34 5.23
CA ARG A 79 -9.47 -19.13 4.48
C ARG A 79 -8.87 -18.01 5.31
N LEU A 80 -9.25 -17.94 6.58
CA LEU A 80 -8.83 -16.87 7.47
C LEU A 80 -7.43 -17.10 8.04
N LEU A 81 -6.98 -18.37 8.09
CA LEU A 81 -5.74 -18.76 8.74
C LEU A 81 -4.53 -18.82 7.79
N TYR A 82 -4.75 -19.13 6.50
CA TYR A 82 -3.67 -19.39 5.55
C TYR A 82 -3.82 -18.58 4.27
N GLY A 83 -2.66 -18.31 3.60
CA GLY A 83 -2.59 -17.64 2.30
C GLY A 83 -2.37 -16.14 2.40
N ASP A 84 -2.73 -15.43 1.35
CA ASP A 84 -2.36 -14.03 1.09
C ASP A 84 -3.09 -12.99 1.95
N GLY A 85 -4.10 -13.40 2.64
CA GLY A 85 -5.03 -12.57 3.41
C GLY A 85 -6.41 -12.50 2.75
N PRO A 86 -7.47 -12.24 3.55
CA PRO A 86 -8.84 -12.12 3.03
C PRO A 86 -9.00 -11.00 2.00
N MET A 87 -8.27 -9.89 2.17
CA MET A 87 -8.27 -8.75 1.25
C MET A 87 -7.31 -8.93 0.06
N GLY A 88 -6.69 -10.10 -0.10
CA GLY A 88 -5.75 -10.41 -1.16
C GLY A 88 -4.30 -10.24 -0.72
N PRO A 89 -3.59 -9.14 -1.06
CA PRO A 89 -2.14 -9.03 -0.90
C PRO A 89 -1.68 -8.70 0.52
N THR A 90 -2.57 -8.53 1.50
CA THR A 90 -2.24 -7.92 2.80
C THR A 90 -1.21 -8.67 3.65
N ARG A 91 -0.92 -9.93 3.31
CA ARG A 91 0.16 -10.74 3.91
C ARG A 91 1.38 -10.91 3.01
N LEU A 92 1.33 -10.41 1.76
CA LEU A 92 2.49 -10.42 0.87
C LEU A 92 3.54 -9.44 1.35
N ARG A 93 4.79 -9.85 1.21
CA ARG A 93 5.97 -9.00 1.38
C ARG A 93 6.58 -8.80 0.00
N LEU A 94 6.23 -7.70 -0.63
CA LEU A 94 6.77 -7.35 -1.94
C LEU A 94 8.18 -6.77 -1.80
N SER A 95 9.01 -6.99 -2.81
CA SER A 95 10.33 -6.38 -2.90
C SER A 95 10.28 -4.91 -3.33
N LYS A 96 9.16 -4.48 -3.92
CA LYS A 96 8.95 -3.16 -4.54
C LYS A 96 7.92 -2.33 -3.81
N PRO A 97 8.04 -0.98 -3.85
CA PRO A 97 7.09 -0.07 -3.19
C PRO A 97 5.69 -0.11 -3.81
N VAL A 98 4.69 0.17 -2.96
CA VAL A 98 3.28 0.31 -3.33
C VAL A 98 2.71 1.60 -2.75
N ILE A 99 1.98 2.37 -3.56
CA ILE A 99 1.29 3.60 -3.15
C ILE A 99 -0.22 3.38 -3.26
N ALA A 100 -0.97 3.63 -2.19
CA ALA A 100 -2.43 3.69 -2.27
C ALA A 100 -2.88 5.06 -2.77
N ALA A 101 -3.66 5.08 -3.86
CA ALA A 101 -4.37 6.26 -4.35
C ALA A 101 -5.81 6.20 -3.83
N VAL A 102 -6.10 6.95 -2.77
CA VAL A 102 -7.34 6.84 -2.00
C VAL A 102 -8.33 7.91 -2.42
N SER A 103 -9.34 7.49 -3.17
CA SER A 103 -10.52 8.29 -3.52
C SER A 103 -11.70 7.83 -2.67
N GLY A 104 -12.51 8.75 -2.14
CA GLY A 104 -13.71 8.46 -1.37
C GLY A 104 -13.42 7.53 -0.18
N TYR A 105 -14.03 6.36 -0.13
CA TYR A 105 -13.98 5.49 1.06
C TYR A 105 -12.88 4.43 0.99
N ALA A 106 -12.03 4.37 2.02
CA ALA A 106 -11.10 3.29 2.32
C ALA A 106 -11.42 2.75 3.72
N VAL A 107 -12.40 1.82 3.84
CA VAL A 107 -12.97 1.45 5.13
C VAL A 107 -12.94 -0.06 5.39
N ALA A 108 -12.98 -0.45 6.65
CA ALA A 108 -12.91 -1.85 7.08
C ALA A 108 -11.66 -2.57 6.51
N GLY A 109 -11.82 -3.67 5.78
CA GLY A 109 -10.70 -4.32 5.08
C GLY A 109 -10.03 -3.42 4.03
N GLY A 110 -10.74 -2.44 3.45
CA GLY A 110 -10.16 -1.42 2.56
C GLY A 110 -9.23 -0.46 3.30
N PHE A 111 -9.52 -0.16 4.57
CA PHE A 111 -8.61 0.54 5.46
C PHE A 111 -7.31 -0.28 5.67
N GLU A 112 -7.43 -1.58 5.96
CA GLU A 112 -6.28 -2.47 6.13
C GLU A 112 -5.44 -2.60 4.85
N LEU A 113 -6.10 -2.64 3.68
CA LEU A 113 -5.45 -2.69 2.39
C LEU A 113 -4.68 -1.39 2.09
N ALA A 114 -5.23 -0.23 2.44
CA ALA A 114 -4.52 1.04 2.33
C ALA A 114 -3.33 1.13 3.30
N LEU A 115 -3.45 0.58 4.52
CA LEU A 115 -2.34 0.49 5.48
C LEU A 115 -1.24 -0.50 5.05
N TRP A 116 -1.57 -1.49 4.22
CA TRP A 116 -0.58 -2.41 3.66
C TRP A 116 0.34 -1.75 2.64
N CYS A 117 -0.14 -0.74 1.92
CA CYS A 117 0.70 0.06 1.02
C CYS A 117 1.72 0.90 1.79
N ASP A 118 2.88 1.15 1.19
CA ASP A 118 3.95 1.94 1.82
C ASP A 118 3.53 3.39 2.03
N LEU A 119 2.96 4.01 1.00
CA LEU A 119 2.51 5.40 0.99
C LEU A 119 1.01 5.48 0.65
N ARG A 120 0.39 6.60 1.00
CA ARG A 120 -1.04 6.86 0.76
C ARG A 120 -1.25 8.29 0.31
N VAL A 121 -1.78 8.48 -0.90
CA VAL A 121 -2.22 9.76 -1.45
C VAL A 121 -3.73 9.82 -1.34
N PHE A 122 -4.25 10.79 -0.60
CA PHE A 122 -5.67 10.95 -0.29
C PHE A 122 -6.29 12.06 -1.09
N GLU A 123 -7.50 11.87 -1.60
CA GLU A 123 -8.35 13.01 -1.98
C GLU A 123 -8.83 13.74 -0.74
N GLU A 124 -9.05 15.05 -0.86
CA GLU A 124 -9.47 15.93 0.26
C GLU A 124 -10.82 15.54 0.87
N ASP A 125 -11.68 14.83 0.12
CA ASP A 125 -12.96 14.28 0.55
C ASP A 125 -12.89 12.79 0.92
N ALA A 126 -11.70 12.20 0.95
CA ALA A 126 -11.53 10.79 1.29
C ALA A 126 -11.76 10.54 2.79
N VAL A 127 -12.34 9.37 3.06
CA VAL A 127 -12.68 8.93 4.42
C VAL A 127 -12.08 7.55 4.68
N MET A 128 -11.32 7.43 5.76
CA MET A 128 -10.88 6.14 6.30
C MET A 128 -11.63 5.77 7.57
N GLY A 129 -11.68 4.48 7.91
CA GLY A 129 -12.24 4.06 9.20
C GLY A 129 -12.37 2.55 9.38
N VAL A 130 -12.38 2.15 10.66
CA VAL A 130 -12.56 0.75 11.09
C VAL A 130 -14.06 0.41 11.15
N PHE A 131 -14.77 0.56 10.01
CA PHE A 131 -16.23 0.44 9.95
C PHE A 131 -16.76 -1.00 10.10
N ASN A 132 -15.90 -2.00 9.98
CA ASN A 132 -16.20 -3.40 10.32
C ASN A 132 -16.62 -3.56 11.80
N ARG A 133 -16.23 -2.63 12.69
CA ARG A 133 -16.64 -2.64 14.10
C ARG A 133 -18.15 -2.62 14.26
N ARG A 134 -18.86 -1.91 13.39
CA ARG A 134 -20.34 -1.80 13.39
C ARG A 134 -21.03 -3.14 13.14
N TRP A 135 -20.30 -4.12 12.58
CA TRP A 135 -20.83 -5.41 12.13
C TRP A 135 -20.23 -6.60 12.90
N GLY A 136 -19.52 -6.35 14.02
CA GLY A 136 -18.88 -7.41 14.79
C GLY A 136 -17.74 -8.12 14.09
N ILE A 137 -17.25 -7.60 12.96
CA ILE A 137 -16.15 -8.21 12.19
C ILE A 137 -14.82 -7.66 12.71
N PRO A 138 -13.86 -8.52 13.11
CA PRO A 138 -12.54 -8.09 13.52
C PRO A 138 -11.66 -7.67 12.32
N LEU A 139 -10.61 -6.88 12.60
CA LEU A 139 -9.52 -6.63 11.66
C LEU A 139 -8.64 -7.89 11.61
N ILE A 140 -8.40 -8.43 10.42
CA ILE A 140 -7.62 -9.67 10.19
C ILE A 140 -6.66 -9.59 9.01
N ASP A 141 -6.54 -8.40 8.42
CA ASP A 141 -5.64 -8.10 7.30
C ASP A 141 -4.46 -7.19 7.71
N GLY A 142 -4.19 -7.10 9.01
CA GLY A 142 -3.01 -6.43 9.59
C GLY A 142 -3.29 -5.01 10.07
N GLY A 143 -4.53 -4.57 10.16
CA GLY A 143 -4.89 -3.24 10.65
C GLY A 143 -4.45 -2.99 12.08
N THR A 144 -4.65 -3.95 12.99
CA THR A 144 -4.22 -3.85 14.40
C THR A 144 -2.71 -3.86 14.59
N VAL A 145 -1.96 -4.31 13.58
CA VAL A 145 -0.48 -4.37 13.61
C VAL A 145 0.12 -3.10 13.00
N ARG A 146 -0.38 -2.67 11.84
CA ARG A 146 0.19 -1.53 11.09
C ARG A 146 -0.25 -0.18 11.63
N LEU A 147 -1.51 -0.05 12.04
CA LEU A 147 -2.04 1.23 12.48
C LEU A 147 -1.26 1.82 13.68
N PRO A 148 -0.97 1.04 14.76
CA PRO A 148 -0.19 1.58 15.89
C PRO A 148 1.21 2.04 15.52
N THR A 149 1.84 1.44 14.51
CA THR A 149 3.17 1.85 14.05
C THR A 149 3.14 3.16 13.27
N LEU A 150 2.01 3.48 12.64
CA LEU A 150 1.85 4.71 11.86
C LEU A 150 1.44 5.90 12.72
N VAL A 151 0.48 5.71 13.64
CA VAL A 151 -0.15 6.83 14.37
C VAL A 151 0.08 6.81 15.88
N GLY A 152 0.79 5.80 16.39
CA GLY A 152 0.94 5.54 17.81
C GLY A 152 -0.26 4.80 18.42
N LEU A 153 -0.02 4.07 19.52
CA LEU A 153 -1.01 3.17 20.11
C LEU A 153 -2.29 3.88 20.57
N GLY A 154 -2.16 5.05 21.19
CA GLY A 154 -3.33 5.78 21.71
C GLY A 154 -4.32 6.17 20.61
N ARG A 155 -3.84 6.77 19.51
CA ARG A 155 -4.69 7.11 18.36
C ARG A 155 -5.21 5.86 17.63
N ALA A 156 -4.38 4.83 17.53
CA ALA A 156 -4.81 3.58 16.93
C ALA A 156 -5.98 2.95 17.71
N LEU A 157 -5.92 2.94 19.03
CA LEU A 157 -7.00 2.42 19.89
C LEU A 157 -8.28 3.26 19.78
N ASP A 158 -8.17 4.60 19.74
CA ASP A 158 -9.34 5.45 19.48
C ASP A 158 -10.05 5.03 18.18
N LEU A 159 -9.32 4.90 17.08
CA LEU A 159 -9.89 4.51 15.78
C LEU A 159 -10.43 3.06 15.77
N ILE A 160 -9.71 2.13 16.40
CA ILE A 160 -10.10 0.71 16.45
C ILE A 160 -11.34 0.51 17.33
N LEU A 161 -11.42 1.14 18.49
CA LEU A 161 -12.49 0.92 19.46
C LEU A 161 -13.77 1.65 19.06
N THR A 162 -13.65 2.90 18.60
CA THR A 162 -14.81 3.72 18.23
C THR A 162 -15.33 3.40 16.83
N GLY A 163 -14.46 2.98 15.91
CA GLY A 163 -14.81 2.83 14.50
C GLY A 163 -15.27 4.14 13.85
N ARG A 164 -14.84 5.29 14.41
CA ARG A 164 -15.18 6.60 13.86
C ARG A 164 -14.50 6.85 12.51
N PRO A 165 -15.06 7.73 11.68
CA PRO A 165 -14.40 8.16 10.47
C PRO A 165 -13.16 9.02 10.77
N VAL A 166 -12.21 8.98 9.85
CA VAL A 166 -11.04 9.86 9.75
C VAL A 166 -11.10 10.54 8.40
N ASP A 167 -11.22 11.86 8.37
CA ASP A 167 -11.16 12.66 7.15
C ASP A 167 -9.71 12.86 6.67
N ALA A 168 -9.54 13.42 5.47
CA ALA A 168 -8.22 13.59 4.86
C ALA A 168 -7.30 14.54 5.68
N ARG A 169 -7.85 15.59 6.30
CA ARG A 169 -7.08 16.53 7.14
C ARG A 169 -6.58 15.86 8.41
N GLU A 170 -7.43 15.10 9.08
CA GLU A 170 -7.01 14.31 10.24
C GLU A 170 -5.98 13.27 9.83
N ALA A 171 -6.21 12.54 8.71
CA ALA A 171 -5.30 11.53 8.20
C ALA A 171 -3.90 12.10 7.94
N GLU A 172 -3.78 13.30 7.36
CA GLU A 172 -2.51 13.98 7.16
C GLU A 172 -1.85 14.36 8.50
N ARG A 173 -2.61 15.00 9.40
CA ARG A 173 -2.11 15.44 10.71
C ARG A 173 -1.57 14.30 11.57
N ILE A 174 -2.15 13.10 11.48
CA ILE A 174 -1.74 11.94 12.28
C ILE A 174 -0.79 10.98 11.55
N GLY A 175 -0.40 11.28 10.31
CA GLY A 175 0.54 10.49 9.50
C GLY A 175 -0.07 9.29 8.78
N LEU A 176 -1.40 9.19 8.71
CA LEU A 176 -2.08 8.17 7.88
C LEU A 176 -2.00 8.51 6.39
N ALA A 177 -2.18 9.77 6.01
CA ALA A 177 -1.96 10.23 4.65
C ALA A 177 -0.53 10.74 4.50
N SER A 178 0.14 10.36 3.42
CA SER A 178 1.45 10.89 3.02
C SER A 178 1.30 12.21 2.26
N ARG A 179 0.17 12.38 1.58
CA ARG A 179 -0.22 13.59 0.83
C ARG A 179 -1.74 13.69 0.79
N VAL A 180 -2.26 14.93 0.77
CA VAL A 180 -3.66 15.23 0.49
C VAL A 180 -3.72 16.07 -0.78
N VAL A 181 -4.63 15.72 -1.69
CA VAL A 181 -4.76 16.32 -3.01
C VAL A 181 -6.23 16.62 -3.33
N PRO A 182 -6.54 17.51 -4.26
CA PRO A 182 -7.91 17.77 -4.66
C PRO A 182 -8.64 16.53 -5.18
N ARG A 183 -9.95 16.54 -5.11
CA ARG A 183 -10.81 15.45 -5.63
C ARG A 183 -10.50 15.13 -7.10
N GLY A 184 -10.47 13.84 -7.42
CA GLY A 184 -10.12 13.33 -8.76
C GLY A 184 -8.61 13.29 -9.03
N ARG A 185 -7.77 13.67 -8.06
CA ARG A 185 -6.31 13.78 -8.25
C ARG A 185 -5.51 12.67 -7.59
N ALA A 186 -6.12 11.79 -6.78
CA ALA A 186 -5.36 10.76 -6.06
C ALA A 186 -4.56 9.85 -7.00
N ARG A 187 -5.18 9.35 -8.06
CA ARG A 187 -4.50 8.47 -9.02
C ARG A 187 -3.34 9.18 -9.74
N PRO A 188 -3.53 10.29 -10.46
CA PRO A 188 -2.42 10.94 -11.17
C PRO A 188 -1.30 11.41 -10.26
N GLU A 189 -1.59 11.87 -9.05
CA GLU A 189 -0.57 12.27 -8.07
C GLU A 189 0.19 11.07 -7.48
N ALA A 190 -0.48 9.93 -7.25
CA ALA A 190 0.18 8.70 -6.84
C ALA A 190 1.08 8.13 -7.95
N GLU A 191 0.63 8.18 -9.20
CA GLU A 191 1.43 7.78 -10.38
C GLU A 191 2.65 8.70 -10.57
N ALA A 192 2.50 10.01 -10.39
CA ALA A 192 3.61 10.97 -10.42
C ALA A 192 4.62 10.72 -9.28
N LEU A 193 4.14 10.45 -8.06
CA LEU A 193 4.99 10.06 -6.94
C LEU A 193 5.70 8.72 -7.21
N ALA A 194 5.00 7.76 -7.79
CA ALA A 194 5.57 6.47 -8.19
C ALA A 194 6.69 6.64 -9.24
N ALA A 195 6.48 7.50 -10.24
CA ALA A 195 7.50 7.82 -11.24
C ALA A 195 8.73 8.48 -10.62
N THR A 196 8.54 9.39 -9.64
CA THR A 196 9.66 9.98 -8.88
C THR A 196 10.48 8.93 -8.16
N ILE A 197 9.82 7.99 -7.45
CA ILE A 197 10.53 6.91 -6.74
C ILE A 197 11.21 5.96 -7.73
N ALA A 198 10.56 5.64 -8.84
CA ALA A 198 11.09 4.74 -9.86
C ALA A 198 12.32 5.30 -10.59
N ALA A 199 12.55 6.62 -10.54
CA ALA A 199 13.74 7.25 -11.09
C ALA A 199 15.01 7.02 -10.23
N PHE A 200 14.86 6.63 -8.97
CA PHE A 200 15.99 6.31 -8.10
C PHE A 200 16.53 4.89 -8.35
N PRO A 201 17.81 4.63 -8.00
CA PRO A 201 18.41 3.31 -8.06
C PRO A 201 17.61 2.26 -7.27
N PRO A 202 17.06 1.20 -7.91
CA PRO A 202 16.08 0.32 -7.29
C PRO A 202 16.65 -0.52 -6.14
N ASN A 203 17.93 -0.89 -6.16
CA ASN A 203 18.53 -1.66 -5.08
C ASN A 203 18.66 -0.84 -3.80
N ALA A 204 19.02 0.45 -3.90
CA ALA A 204 19.07 1.34 -2.74
C ALA A 204 17.66 1.54 -2.14
N VAL A 205 16.66 1.86 -2.97
CA VAL A 205 15.26 2.01 -2.52
C VAL A 205 14.74 0.74 -1.86
N GLY A 206 14.96 -0.43 -2.48
CA GLY A 206 14.52 -1.72 -1.95
C GLY A 206 15.23 -2.11 -0.65
N CYS A 207 16.54 -1.83 -0.55
CA CYS A 207 17.35 -2.07 0.63
C CYS A 207 16.80 -1.28 1.84
N ASP A 208 16.66 0.04 1.70
CA ASP A 208 16.24 0.91 2.79
C ASP A 208 14.79 0.61 3.22
N ARG A 209 13.89 0.40 2.24
CA ARG A 209 12.52 -0.03 2.52
C ARG A 209 12.49 -1.34 3.31
N ARG A 210 13.25 -2.35 2.88
CA ARG A 210 13.34 -3.64 3.55
C ARG A 210 13.88 -3.49 4.96
N SER A 211 14.97 -2.73 5.14
CA SER A 211 15.59 -2.45 6.42
C SER A 211 14.59 -1.81 7.39
N ALA A 212 13.83 -0.79 6.94
CA ALA A 212 12.81 -0.14 7.75
C ALA A 212 11.76 -1.13 8.27
N TYR A 213 11.21 -2.00 7.40
CA TYR A 213 10.22 -3.00 7.82
C TYR A 213 10.79 -4.08 8.76
N GLU A 214 11.98 -4.58 8.48
CA GLU A 214 12.59 -5.66 9.25
C GLU A 214 13.14 -5.20 10.61
N SER A 215 13.31 -3.89 10.77
CA SER A 215 13.75 -3.26 12.03
C SER A 215 12.60 -2.96 13.00
N LEU A 216 11.34 -3.00 12.54
CA LEU A 216 10.18 -2.77 13.38
C LEU A 216 10.13 -3.79 14.54
N GLY A 217 10.13 -3.29 15.78
CA GLY A 217 10.10 -4.11 16.99
C GLY A 217 11.40 -4.84 17.32
N ALA A 218 12.46 -4.70 16.53
CA ALA A 218 13.76 -5.28 16.82
C ALA A 218 14.52 -4.46 17.87
N LYS A 219 15.39 -5.13 18.66
CA LYS A 219 16.34 -4.42 19.54
C LYS A 219 17.35 -3.65 18.68
N LEU A 220 17.67 -2.41 19.06
CA LEU A 220 18.52 -1.49 18.28
C LEU A 220 19.83 -2.13 17.76
N PRO A 221 20.64 -2.87 18.54
CA PRO A 221 21.85 -3.47 18.01
C PRO A 221 21.61 -4.51 16.90
N ALA A 222 20.48 -5.21 16.96
CA ALA A 222 20.11 -6.18 15.91
C ALA A 222 19.60 -5.46 14.65
N ALA A 223 18.80 -4.40 14.82
CA ALA A 223 18.34 -3.56 13.74
C ALA A 223 19.51 -2.92 12.95
N LEU A 224 20.49 -2.31 13.67
CA LEU A 224 21.67 -1.69 13.03
C LEU A 224 22.55 -2.71 12.31
N ARG A 225 22.73 -3.92 12.83
CA ARG A 225 23.47 -4.97 12.10
C ARG A 225 22.76 -5.39 10.83
N ARG A 226 21.43 -5.46 10.85
CA ARG A 226 20.63 -5.81 9.67
C ARG A 226 20.67 -4.73 8.62
N GLU A 227 20.47 -3.47 9.01
CA GLU A 227 20.60 -2.30 8.15
C GLU A 227 21.97 -2.30 7.45
N HIS A 228 23.05 -2.45 8.23
CA HIS A 228 24.40 -2.51 7.67
C HIS A 228 24.58 -3.65 6.66
N ALA A 229 24.11 -4.87 6.96
CA ALA A 229 24.21 -6.01 6.06
C ALA A 229 23.44 -5.78 4.74
N LEU A 230 22.24 -5.20 4.81
CA LEU A 230 21.45 -4.85 3.64
C LEU A 230 22.11 -3.73 2.82
N GLY A 231 22.66 -2.72 3.51
CA GLY A 231 23.42 -1.63 2.87
C GLY A 231 24.65 -2.14 2.13
N VAL A 232 25.45 -3.02 2.73
CA VAL A 232 26.60 -3.66 2.08
C VAL A 232 26.16 -4.44 0.84
N ALA A 233 25.08 -5.20 0.92
CA ALA A 233 24.54 -5.92 -0.23
C ALA A 233 24.12 -4.97 -1.36
N SER A 234 23.51 -3.82 -1.04
CA SER A 234 23.17 -2.78 -2.00
C SER A 234 24.42 -2.14 -2.63
N PHE A 235 25.45 -1.83 -1.85
CA PHE A 235 26.74 -1.32 -2.38
C PHE A 235 27.39 -2.29 -3.39
N ASN A 236 27.30 -3.59 -3.13
CA ASN A 236 27.86 -4.62 -4.00
C ASN A 236 27.17 -4.73 -5.37
N THR A 237 25.99 -4.11 -5.56
CA THR A 237 25.35 -4.03 -6.89
C THR A 237 26.03 -3.04 -7.84
N GLY A 238 26.90 -2.16 -7.32
CA GLY A 238 27.56 -1.11 -8.09
C GLY A 238 26.74 0.17 -8.29
N GLU A 239 25.46 0.21 -7.90
CA GLU A 239 24.61 1.40 -8.05
C GLU A 239 25.16 2.63 -7.35
N ALA A 240 25.70 2.47 -6.14
CA ALA A 240 26.29 3.56 -5.38
C ALA A 240 27.52 4.17 -6.07
N VAL A 241 28.38 3.32 -6.64
CA VAL A 241 29.57 3.75 -7.41
C VAL A 241 29.15 4.50 -8.67
N ALA A 242 28.19 3.96 -9.42
CA ALA A 242 27.65 4.62 -10.62
C ALA A 242 26.97 5.97 -10.27
N GLY A 243 26.26 6.04 -9.15
CA GLY A 243 25.68 7.29 -8.63
C GLY A 243 26.73 8.33 -8.29
N ALA A 244 27.78 7.93 -7.57
CA ALA A 244 28.90 8.80 -7.22
C ALA A 244 29.66 9.32 -8.46
N GLN A 245 29.84 8.49 -9.48
CA GLN A 245 30.46 8.89 -10.76
C GLN A 245 29.60 9.94 -11.49
N ARG A 246 28.28 9.77 -11.56
CA ARG A 246 27.37 10.78 -12.13
C ARG A 246 27.44 12.10 -11.35
N PHE A 247 27.47 12.05 -10.03
CA PHE A 247 27.64 13.26 -9.21
C PHE A 247 28.98 13.96 -9.48
N ALA A 248 30.07 13.19 -9.56
CA ALA A 248 31.40 13.72 -9.87
C ALA A 248 31.45 14.37 -11.26
N SER A 249 30.71 13.85 -12.24
CA SER A 249 30.58 14.44 -13.58
C SER A 249 29.62 15.66 -13.65
N GLY A 250 28.99 16.05 -12.54
CA GLY A 250 28.21 17.27 -12.44
C GLY A 250 26.70 17.09 -12.33
N ALA A 251 26.18 15.85 -12.38
CA ALA A 251 24.76 15.60 -12.15
C ALA A 251 24.35 15.97 -10.70
N GLY A 252 23.16 16.48 -10.51
CA GLY A 252 22.62 16.80 -9.19
C GLY A 252 23.18 18.04 -8.52
N ARG A 253 24.08 18.79 -9.18
CA ARG A 253 24.59 20.05 -8.66
C ARG A 253 23.47 21.07 -8.50
N HIS A 254 23.47 21.78 -7.36
CA HIS A 254 22.43 22.78 -7.01
C HIS A 254 21.01 22.19 -6.97
N GLY A 255 20.87 20.89 -6.65
CA GLY A 255 19.57 20.22 -6.53
C GLY A 255 18.84 19.95 -7.85
N LYS A 256 19.54 19.97 -8.97
CA LYS A 256 19.01 19.61 -10.30
C LYS A 256 19.31 18.15 -10.61
N PHE A 257 18.32 17.27 -10.47
CA PHE A 257 18.39 15.83 -10.74
C PHE A 257 17.67 15.46 -12.03
#